data_63ba90edd0fb6d7f14cc4cedf81ce314
#
_entry.id   63ba90edd0fb6d7f14cc4cedf81ce314
#
_cell.length_a   1.000
_cell.length_b   1.000
_cell.length_c   1.000
_cell.angle_alpha   90.00
_cell.angle_beta   90.00
_cell.angle_gamma   90.00
#
_symmetry.space_group_name_H-M   'P 1'
#
loop_
_entity.id
_entity.type
_entity.pdbx_description
1 polymer ?
#
loop_
_entity_poly.entity_id
_entity_poly.type
_entity_poly.pdbx_seq_one_letter_code
_entity_poly.pdbx_strand_id
1 'polypeptide(L)'
;MYAVTVRTRGKVERERYESLREALVAMGRRAYLLEHEDHTGAVGGRILRRFEPVSQVVGRIELRGPRRLRAGLDVRGDGSTEAFRGRVRRSLIVQRRGESAFAALERELTA
;
A
#
# COMPACT_ATOMS: atom_id res chain seq x y z
N MET A 1 14.10 2.46 13.95
CA MET A 1 12.62 2.41 14.11
C MET A 1 11.95 2.67 12.78
N TYR A 2 10.91 1.92 12.50
CA TYR A 2 10.18 2.01 11.24
C TYR A 2 8.73 2.42 11.52
N ALA A 3 8.19 3.30 10.69
CA ALA A 3 6.80 3.74 10.82
C ALA A 3 6.02 3.33 9.58
N VAL A 4 4.87 2.73 9.81
CA VAL A 4 3.93 2.37 8.73
C VAL A 4 2.71 3.25 8.89
N THR A 5 2.36 3.98 7.84
CA THR A 5 1.19 4.85 7.81
C THR A 5 0.24 4.32 6.75
N VAL A 6 -0.99 4.05 7.15
CA VAL A 6 -2.04 3.60 6.24
C VAL A 6 -3.03 4.73 6.06
N ARG A 7 -3.17 5.19 4.82
CA ARG A 7 -4.10 6.26 4.47
C ARG A 7 -5.20 5.69 3.61
N THR A 8 -6.42 5.80 4.11
CA THR A 8 -7.61 5.43 3.37
C THR A 8 -8.54 6.63 3.39
N ARG A 9 -9.66 6.54 2.70
CA ARG A 9 -10.59 7.67 2.63
C ARG A 9 -10.98 8.12 4.05
N GLY A 10 -10.61 9.34 4.39
CA GLY A 10 -10.97 9.96 5.66
C GLY A 10 -10.29 9.38 6.90
N LYS A 11 -9.31 8.50 6.72
CA LYS A 11 -8.68 7.85 7.86
C LYS A 11 -7.18 7.70 7.67
N VAL A 12 -6.43 7.98 8.72
CA VAL A 12 -4.97 7.79 8.75
C VAL A 12 -4.64 7.00 10.00
N GLU A 13 -3.96 5.87 9.82
CA GLU A 13 -3.49 5.05 10.92
C GLU A 13 -1.98 4.93 10.85
N ARG A 14 -1.31 5.05 11.97
CA ARG A 14 0.15 4.99 12.02
C ARG A 14 0.58 4.07 13.15
N GLU A 15 1.54 3.19 12.83
CA GLU A 15 2.15 2.33 13.83
C GLU A 15 3.66 2.28 13.63
N ARG A 16 4.37 2.04 14.71
CA ARG A 16 5.82 1.97 14.70
C ARG A 16 6.29 0.55 15.01
N TYR A 17 7.39 0.17 14.36
CA TYR A 17 7.97 -1.15 14.51
C TYR A 17 9.47 -1.03 14.69
N GLU A 18 10.06 -1.94 15.46
CA GLU A 18 11.49 -1.90 15.73
C GLU A 18 12.32 -2.43 14.57
N SER A 19 11.77 -3.34 13.77
CA SER A 19 12.51 -3.93 12.67
C SER A 19 11.78 -3.76 11.33
N LEU A 20 12.56 -3.79 10.27
CA LEU A 20 12.01 -3.77 8.92
C LEU A 20 11.09 -4.97 8.69
N ARG A 21 11.48 -6.13 9.20
CA ARG A 21 10.68 -7.34 9.04
C ARG A 21 9.28 -7.18 9.63
N GLU A 22 9.20 -6.66 10.84
CA GLU A 22 7.90 -6.43 11.48
C GLU A 22 7.07 -5.44 10.69
N ALA A 23 7.70 -4.35 10.22
CA ALA A 23 7.01 -3.36 9.41
C ALA A 23 6.50 -3.97 8.11
N LEU A 24 7.29 -4.79 7.45
CA LEU A 24 6.88 -5.44 6.21
C LEU A 24 5.73 -6.42 6.43
N VAL A 25 5.75 -7.17 7.52
CA VAL A 25 4.64 -8.07 7.84
C VAL A 25 3.35 -7.27 8.00
N ALA A 26 3.42 -6.14 8.71
CA ALA A 26 2.26 -5.27 8.89
C ALA A 26 1.77 -4.71 7.56
N MET A 27 2.68 -4.27 6.71
CA MET A 27 2.33 -3.73 5.39
C MET A 27 1.64 -4.78 4.52
N GLY A 28 2.18 -6.00 4.52
CA GLY A 28 1.59 -7.10 3.74
C GLY A 28 0.18 -7.43 4.18
N ARG A 29 -0.05 -7.43 5.49
CA ARG A 29 -1.38 -7.67 6.05
C ARG A 29 -2.35 -6.58 5.63
N ARG A 30 -1.95 -5.32 5.76
CA ARG A 30 -2.82 -4.20 5.41
C ARG A 30 -3.09 -4.16 3.91
N ALA A 31 -2.10 -4.46 3.10
CA ALA A 31 -2.27 -4.51 1.65
C ALA A 31 -3.29 -5.60 1.27
N TYR A 32 -3.15 -6.77 1.86
CA TYR A 32 -4.08 -7.87 1.62
C TYR A 32 -5.51 -7.46 1.96
N LEU A 33 -5.71 -6.86 3.12
CA LEU A 33 -7.03 -6.44 3.55
C LEU A 33 -7.63 -5.39 2.60
N LEU A 34 -6.83 -4.42 2.18
CA LEU A 34 -7.30 -3.39 1.26
C LEU A 34 -7.61 -3.95 -0.12
N GLU A 35 -6.78 -4.87 -0.61
CA GLU A 35 -6.97 -5.50 -1.92
C GLU A 35 -8.24 -6.33 -1.99
N HIS A 36 -8.64 -6.92 -0.86
CA HIS A 36 -9.79 -7.80 -0.78
C HIS A 36 -11.00 -7.14 -0.12
N GLU A 37 -10.90 -5.86 0.20
CA GLU A 37 -12.01 -5.14 0.78
C GLU A 37 -13.11 -4.96 -0.25
N ASP A 38 -14.35 -5.16 0.21
CA ASP A 38 -15.50 -4.93 -0.64
C ASP A 38 -15.81 -3.44 -0.71
N HIS A 39 -15.32 -2.79 -1.75
CA HIS A 39 -15.55 -1.36 -1.95
C HIS A 39 -16.96 -1.04 -2.47
N THR A 40 -17.75 -2.06 -2.78
CA THR A 40 -19.15 -1.84 -3.14
C THR A 40 -20.00 -1.54 -1.90
N GLY A 41 -19.62 -2.14 -0.76
CA GLY A 41 -20.22 -1.87 0.54
C GLY A 41 -21.73 -1.77 0.54
N ALA A 42 -22.22 -0.85 1.35
CA ALA A 42 -23.66 -0.55 1.42
C ALA A 42 -24.12 0.12 0.13
N VAL A 43 -25.43 0.36 0.06
CA VAL A 43 -26.09 0.93 -1.13
C VAL A 43 -25.32 2.11 -1.72
N GLY A 44 -24.85 3.01 -0.86
CA GLY A 44 -24.06 4.16 -1.31
C GLY A 44 -22.76 3.77 -1.98
N GLY A 45 -22.14 2.70 -1.53
CA GLY A 45 -20.89 2.22 -2.11
C GLY A 45 -21.04 1.75 -3.55
N ARG A 46 -22.17 1.14 -3.86
CA ARG A 46 -22.43 0.69 -5.22
C ARG A 46 -22.49 1.88 -6.18
N ILE A 47 -23.14 2.94 -5.78
CA ILE A 47 -23.29 4.15 -6.61
C ILE A 47 -21.92 4.83 -6.76
N LEU A 48 -21.20 4.98 -5.68
CA LEU A 48 -19.89 5.60 -5.68
C LEU A 48 -18.93 4.85 -6.61
N ARG A 49 -18.95 3.52 -6.54
CA ARG A 49 -18.09 2.70 -7.37
C ARG A 49 -18.33 2.93 -8.86
N ARG A 50 -19.56 3.21 -9.24
CA ARG A 50 -19.90 3.50 -10.62
C ARG A 50 -19.17 4.73 -11.15
N PHE A 51 -18.97 5.72 -10.29
CA PHE A 51 -18.39 7.00 -10.67
C PHE A 51 -16.90 7.11 -10.32
N GLU A 52 -16.36 6.22 -9.52
CA GLU A 52 -14.94 6.23 -9.20
C GLU A 52 -14.18 5.45 -10.26
N PRO A 53 -13.10 6.05 -10.83
CA PRO A 53 -12.25 5.32 -11.74
C PRO A 53 -11.63 4.12 -11.03
N VAL A 54 -11.65 2.96 -11.66
CA VAL A 54 -11.06 1.75 -11.07
C VAL A 54 -9.56 1.91 -10.83
N SER A 55 -8.92 2.82 -11.55
CA SER A 55 -7.50 3.12 -11.37
C SER A 55 -7.23 4.07 -10.22
N GLN A 56 -8.26 4.60 -9.57
CA GLN A 56 -8.06 5.54 -8.47
C GLN A 56 -7.51 4.83 -7.24
N VAL A 57 -6.52 5.46 -6.62
CA VAL A 57 -5.93 4.93 -5.39
C VAL A 57 -6.93 5.08 -4.27
N VAL A 58 -7.31 3.97 -3.65
CA VAL A 58 -8.25 3.94 -2.53
C VAL A 58 -7.56 3.78 -1.20
N GLY A 59 -6.29 3.37 -1.21
CA GLY A 59 -5.50 3.26 0.00
C GLY A 59 -4.03 3.35 -0.31
N ARG A 60 -3.27 3.92 0.62
CA ARG A 60 -1.82 4.04 0.50
C ARG A 60 -1.19 3.58 1.79
N ILE A 61 -0.22 2.68 1.67
CA ILE A 61 0.54 2.18 2.81
C ILE A 61 1.95 2.67 2.64
N GLU A 62 2.38 3.54 3.54
CA GLU A 62 3.69 4.19 3.46
C GLU A 62 4.61 3.68 4.54
N LEU A 63 5.87 3.44 4.17
CA LEU A 63 6.91 3.02 5.08
C LEU A 63 7.96 4.11 5.18
N ARG A 64 8.35 4.41 6.41
CA ARG A 64 9.43 5.34 6.70
C ARG A 64 10.39 4.68 7.68
N GLY A 65 11.67 4.83 7.45
CA GLY A 65 12.69 4.22 8.30
C GLY A 65 14.01 4.96 8.27
N PRO A 66 15.04 4.36 8.88
CA PRO A 66 16.38 4.95 8.92
C PRO A 66 16.95 5.19 7.53
N ARG A 67 17.95 6.05 7.47
CA ARG A 67 18.68 6.35 6.23
C ARG A 67 17.76 6.90 5.14
N ARG A 68 16.77 7.69 5.55
CA ARG A 68 15.81 8.32 4.65
C ARG A 68 14.99 7.31 3.85
N LEU A 69 14.77 6.13 4.40
CA LEU A 69 13.95 5.13 3.73
C LEU A 69 12.52 5.65 3.58
N ARG A 70 12.04 5.60 2.35
CA ARG A 70 10.65 5.92 1.98
C ARG A 70 10.23 4.95 0.91
N ALA A 71 9.14 4.26 1.15
CA ALA A 71 8.60 3.30 0.19
C ALA A 71 7.13 3.08 0.51
N GLY A 72 6.43 2.38 -0.34
CA GLY A 72 5.04 2.09 -0.04
C GLY A 72 4.32 1.34 -1.12
N LEU A 73 3.02 1.21 -0.90
CA LEU A 73 2.10 0.50 -1.78
C LEU A 73 0.88 1.39 -2.00
N ASP A 74 0.46 1.51 -3.25
CA ASP A 74 -0.79 2.17 -3.61
C ASP A 74 -1.77 1.09 -4.05
N VAL A 75 -2.89 0.99 -3.34
CA VAL A 75 -3.96 0.03 -3.67
C VAL A 75 -5.06 0.78 -4.40
N ARG A 76 -5.46 0.27 -5.56
CA ARG A 76 -6.48 0.88 -6.39
C ARG A 76 -7.84 0.22 -6.20
N GLY A 77 -8.88 0.90 -6.70
CA GLY A 77 -10.25 0.45 -6.54
C GLY A 77 -10.55 -0.91 -7.16
N ASP A 78 -9.77 -1.33 -8.15
CA ASP A 78 -9.92 -2.64 -8.78
C ASP A 78 -9.16 -3.75 -8.04
N GLY A 79 -8.54 -3.42 -6.91
CA GLY A 79 -7.74 -4.36 -6.14
C GLY A 79 -6.30 -4.46 -6.60
N SER A 80 -5.93 -3.77 -7.68
CA SER A 80 -4.54 -3.79 -8.12
C SER A 80 -3.67 -2.95 -7.19
N THR A 81 -2.40 -3.30 -7.08
CA THR A 81 -1.47 -2.64 -6.19
C THR A 81 -0.17 -2.36 -6.91
N GLU A 82 0.40 -1.19 -6.65
CA GLU A 82 1.71 -0.83 -7.15
C GLU A 82 2.64 -0.50 -6.00
N ALA A 83 3.88 -0.98 -6.07
CA ALA A 83 4.90 -0.65 -5.11
C ALA A 83 5.73 0.52 -5.61
N PHE A 84 6.15 1.38 -4.71
CA PHE A 84 6.98 2.53 -5.06
C PHE A 84 8.07 2.74 -4.02
N ARG A 85 9.10 3.47 -4.43
CA ARG A 85 10.18 3.87 -3.55
C ARG A 85 10.42 5.36 -3.73
N GLY A 86 10.77 6.04 -2.64
CA GLY A 86 10.98 7.48 -2.65
C GLY A 86 9.79 8.24 -2.12
N ARG A 87 9.98 9.54 -1.91
CA ARG A 87 8.95 10.41 -1.36
C ARG A 87 8.45 11.41 -2.39
N VAL A 88 9.29 12.32 -2.82
CA VAL A 88 8.92 13.37 -3.77
C VAL A 88 9.02 12.85 -5.19
N ARG A 89 10.11 12.18 -5.49
CA ARG A 89 10.30 11.54 -6.78
C ARG A 89 10.12 10.05 -6.58
N ARG A 90 8.90 9.62 -6.69
CA ARG A 90 8.58 8.21 -6.52
C ARG A 90 8.95 7.42 -7.75
N SER A 91 9.62 6.31 -7.54
CA SER A 91 9.94 5.37 -8.60
C SER A 91 9.13 4.11 -8.38
N LEU A 92 8.44 3.65 -9.39
CA LEU A 92 7.70 2.40 -9.31
C LEU A 92 8.70 1.25 -9.21
N ILE A 93 8.39 0.31 -8.34
CA ILE A 93 9.17 -0.92 -8.22
C ILE A 93 8.60 -1.90 -9.21
N VAL A 94 9.43 -2.33 -10.16
CA VAL A 94 9.00 -3.23 -11.22
C VAL A 94 8.79 -4.63 -10.64
N GLN A 95 7.62 -5.19 -10.88
CA GLN A 95 7.30 -6.54 -10.47
C GLN A 95 7.88 -7.54 -11.45
N ARG A 96 8.48 -8.58 -10.90
CA ARG A 96 8.95 -9.70 -11.71
C ARG A 96 7.76 -10.62 -12.00
N ARG A 97 7.94 -11.51 -12.96
CA ARG A 97 6.87 -12.44 -13.33
C ARG A 97 6.45 -13.27 -12.13
N GLY A 98 5.15 -13.27 -11.84
CA GLY A 98 4.59 -14.00 -10.72
C GLY A 98 4.71 -13.31 -9.38
N GLU A 99 5.31 -12.14 -9.34
CA GLU A 99 5.54 -11.37 -8.11
C GLU A 99 4.36 -10.42 -7.86
N SER A 100 3.88 -10.37 -6.63
CA SER A 100 2.91 -9.35 -6.24
C SER A 100 3.66 -8.03 -6.01
N ALA A 101 2.92 -6.93 -5.95
CA ALA A 101 3.53 -5.63 -5.63
C ALA A 101 4.22 -5.68 -4.27
N PHE A 102 3.59 -6.31 -3.28
CA PHE A 102 4.19 -6.44 -1.96
C PHE A 102 5.47 -7.27 -2.00
N ALA A 103 5.48 -8.38 -2.74
CA ALA A 103 6.67 -9.22 -2.88
C ALA A 103 7.80 -8.44 -3.54
N ALA A 104 7.48 -7.62 -4.52
CA ALA A 104 8.47 -6.77 -5.18
C ALA A 104 9.05 -5.75 -4.19
N LEU A 105 8.20 -5.14 -3.38
CA LEU A 105 8.64 -4.20 -2.36
C LEU A 105 9.56 -4.89 -1.36
N GLU A 106 9.14 -6.04 -0.86
CA GLU A 106 9.94 -6.82 0.09
C GLU A 106 11.30 -7.17 -0.49
N ARG A 107 11.33 -7.62 -1.73
CA ARG A 107 12.58 -7.96 -2.41
C ARG A 107 13.51 -6.75 -2.49
N GLU A 108 12.97 -5.58 -2.86
CA GLU A 108 13.79 -4.37 -2.99
C GLU A 108 14.34 -3.90 -1.65
N LEU A 109 13.55 -4.01 -0.60
CA LEU A 109 13.96 -3.48 0.71
C LEU A 109 14.84 -4.44 1.51
N THR A 110 14.84 -5.71 1.14
CA THR A 110 15.65 -6.72 1.84
C THR A 110 16.87 -7.17 1.05
N ALA A 111 17.07 -6.61 -0.12
CA ALA A 111 18.21 -6.95 -0.97
C ALA A 111 19.53 -6.44 -0.40
#